data_4b9e062141d11a9914b30f2b7cae063e
#
_entry.id   4b9e062141d11a9914b30f2b7cae063e
#
_cell.length_a   1.000
_cell.length_b   1.000
_cell.length_c   1.000
_cell.angle_alpha   90.00
_cell.angle_beta   90.00
_cell.angle_gamma   90.00
#
_symmetry.space_group_name_H-M   'P 1'
#
loop_
_entity.id
_entity.type
_entity.pdbx_description
1 polymer ?
#
loop_
_entity_poly.entity_id
_entity_poly.type
_entity_poly.pdbx_seq_one_letter_code
_entity_poly.pdbx_strand_id
1 'polypeptide(L)'
;IEKPVRRQKTRRTENAQVKEEAAQQTVSETKETKPKRTRTAQNTDAHKKTTKTVKSVPNGEKAPAKTTKSTQTKNNKGRGRRTKQKPSVRAYFLGGLNEIGKNFTLFECENDMVIVDCGLAFPDEEMPGIDAVIPDFTFVEKNKDRIRGIVITHGHEDHIGSLPYLLKKINVPVYGTALTVALIANKLKEHNLGYVKLNVTTAGSHIQLGCFDVELIHVNHSISDAVGLALH
;
A
#
# COMPACT_ATOMS: atom_id res chain seq x y z
N ILE A 1 31.67 16.28 -58.64
CA ILE A 1 32.35 15.06 -58.14
C ILE A 1 31.70 14.73 -56.83
N GLU A 2 30.67 13.87 -56.89
CA GLU A 2 29.94 13.33 -55.70
C GLU A 2 30.70 12.13 -55.14
N LYS A 3 30.85 12.08 -53.80
CA LYS A 3 31.35 10.91 -53.09
C LYS A 3 30.16 10.10 -52.52
N PRO A 4 30.15 8.77 -52.64
CA PRO A 4 29.01 7.97 -52.23
C PRO A 4 28.95 7.76 -50.70
N VAL A 5 27.74 7.90 -50.13
CA VAL A 5 27.39 7.61 -48.74
C VAL A 5 27.31 6.08 -48.54
N ARG A 6 28.18 5.55 -47.69
CA ARG A 6 28.23 4.11 -47.33
C ARG A 6 27.15 3.80 -46.28
N ARG A 7 26.18 2.93 -46.64
CA ARG A 7 25.08 2.42 -45.77
C ARG A 7 25.64 1.66 -44.58
N GLN A 8 25.29 2.11 -43.36
CA GLN A 8 25.39 1.32 -42.14
C GLN A 8 24.10 0.49 -41.97
N LYS A 9 24.12 -0.77 -42.41
CA LYS A 9 22.95 -1.66 -42.36
C LYS A 9 23.30 -3.12 -41.94
N THR A 10 24.26 -3.34 -41.06
CA THR A 10 24.67 -4.70 -40.69
C THR A 10 24.88 -4.96 -39.17
N ARG A 11 24.59 -4.03 -38.27
CA ARG A 11 24.76 -4.26 -36.82
C ARG A 11 23.47 -4.55 -36.04
N ARG A 12 22.31 -4.51 -36.70
CA ARG A 12 21.00 -4.68 -36.00
C ARG A 12 20.44 -6.11 -36.05
N THR A 13 20.96 -6.98 -36.93
CA THR A 13 20.53 -8.36 -37.08
C THR A 13 21.31 -9.35 -36.23
N GLU A 14 22.55 -9.07 -35.88
CA GLU A 14 23.37 -9.97 -35.02
C GLU A 14 23.00 -9.91 -33.55
N ASN A 15 22.50 -8.77 -33.04
CA ASN A 15 22.05 -8.63 -31.65
C ASN A 15 20.66 -9.22 -31.36
N ALA A 16 19.89 -9.54 -32.39
CA ALA A 16 18.59 -10.21 -32.23
C ALA A 16 18.74 -11.73 -32.08
N GLN A 17 19.68 -12.34 -32.82
CA GLN A 17 19.91 -13.79 -32.77
C GLN A 17 20.59 -14.22 -31.45
N VAL A 18 21.50 -13.44 -30.89
CA VAL A 18 22.15 -13.76 -29.60
C VAL A 18 21.19 -13.71 -28.42
N LYS A 19 20.09 -12.94 -28.51
CA LYS A 19 19.05 -12.90 -27.46
C LYS A 19 18.05 -14.04 -27.53
N GLU A 20 17.88 -14.67 -28.67
CA GLU A 20 16.97 -15.79 -28.87
C GLU A 20 17.59 -17.13 -28.45
N GLU A 21 18.91 -17.31 -28.62
CA GLU A 21 19.64 -18.49 -28.14
C GLU A 21 19.82 -18.56 -26.63
N ALA A 22 19.92 -17.40 -25.93
CA ALA A 22 20.01 -17.35 -24.47
C ALA A 22 18.66 -17.68 -23.77
N ALA A 23 17.53 -17.55 -24.46
CA ALA A 23 16.21 -17.86 -23.91
C ALA A 23 15.83 -19.35 -24.01
N GLN A 24 16.50 -20.13 -24.85
CA GLN A 24 16.22 -21.57 -25.06
C GLN A 24 17.04 -22.52 -24.18
N GLN A 25 18.07 -22.03 -23.47
CA GLN A 25 18.92 -22.85 -22.60
C GLN A 25 18.50 -22.94 -21.13
N THR A 26 17.46 -22.23 -20.69
CA THR A 26 17.00 -22.23 -19.28
C THR A 26 15.78 -23.11 -18.98
N VAL A 27 15.31 -23.93 -19.92
CA VAL A 27 14.07 -24.75 -19.75
C VAL A 27 14.35 -26.26 -19.53
N SER A 28 15.60 -26.72 -19.46
CA SER A 28 15.89 -28.18 -19.46
C SER A 28 16.44 -28.79 -18.16
N GLU A 29 16.47 -28.11 -17.03
CA GLU A 29 16.93 -28.73 -15.77
C GLU A 29 16.05 -28.32 -14.56
N THR A 30 14.90 -28.99 -14.40
CA THR A 30 14.32 -29.28 -13.07
C THR A 30 13.41 -30.49 -13.17
N LYS A 31 13.98 -31.70 -12.98
CA LYS A 31 13.25 -32.95 -12.71
C LYS A 31 13.09 -33.15 -11.20
N GLU A 32 11.82 -33.25 -10.79
CA GLU A 32 11.26 -34.12 -9.74
C GLU A 32 12.05 -34.42 -8.47
N THR A 33 11.58 -33.93 -7.34
CA THR A 33 11.55 -34.71 -6.09
C THR A 33 10.25 -34.46 -5.33
N LYS A 34 9.40 -35.52 -5.27
CA LYS A 34 8.21 -35.60 -4.41
C LYS A 34 8.62 -35.84 -2.95
N PRO A 35 8.07 -35.16 -1.94
CA PRO A 35 8.20 -35.60 -0.56
C PRO A 35 7.10 -36.60 -0.18
N LYS A 36 7.51 -37.66 0.49
CA LYS A 36 6.73 -38.76 1.06
C LYS A 36 5.79 -38.26 2.16
N ARG A 37 4.52 -38.71 2.08
CA ARG A 37 3.54 -38.68 3.19
C ARG A 37 4.00 -39.61 4.31
N THR A 38 4.13 -39.11 5.51
CA THR A 38 4.10 -39.89 6.75
C THR A 38 2.78 -39.63 7.48
N ARG A 39 2.01 -40.72 7.62
CA ARG A 39 0.84 -40.85 8.52
C ARG A 39 1.36 -41.21 9.92
N THR A 40 0.86 -40.56 10.95
CA THR A 40 0.77 -41.12 12.32
C THR A 40 -0.44 -40.45 12.97
N ALA A 41 -1.47 -41.13 13.09
CA ALA A 41 -2.13 -41.88 14.18
C ALA A 41 -2.63 -41.00 15.33
N GLN A 42 -3.94 -41.09 15.41
CA GLN A 42 -4.87 -40.75 16.47
C GLN A 42 -4.36 -41.05 17.90
N ASN A 43 -4.75 -40.20 18.86
CA ASN A 43 -5.26 -40.72 20.10
C ASN A 43 -6.28 -39.77 20.74
N THR A 44 -7.32 -40.39 21.24
CA THR A 44 -8.58 -40.01 21.83
C THR A 44 -8.42 -39.69 23.32
N ASP A 45 -9.52 -39.11 23.87
CA ASP A 45 -10.02 -39.09 25.27
C ASP A 45 -9.54 -37.93 26.15
N ALA A 46 -10.34 -37.29 26.96
CA ALA A 46 -11.66 -37.47 27.53
C ALA A 46 -12.09 -36.20 28.29
N HIS A 47 -13.39 -35.98 28.28
CA HIS A 47 -14.25 -35.35 29.28
C HIS A 47 -13.66 -34.80 30.58
N LYS A 48 -14.04 -33.57 30.98
CA LYS A 48 -14.69 -33.35 32.28
C LYS A 48 -15.52 -32.04 32.31
N LYS A 49 -16.83 -32.25 32.46
CA LYS A 49 -17.81 -31.26 32.94
C LYS A 49 -17.56 -30.93 34.40
N THR A 50 -17.74 -29.70 34.81
CA THR A 50 -18.31 -29.38 36.12
C THR A 50 -19.11 -28.08 36.06
N THR A 51 -20.37 -28.25 36.36
CA THR A 51 -21.42 -27.26 36.62
C THR A 51 -21.41 -26.85 38.10
N LYS A 52 -22.14 -25.75 38.38
CA LYS A 52 -22.71 -25.22 39.63
C LYS A 52 -22.03 -23.94 40.13
N THR A 53 -22.70 -22.88 40.58
CA THR A 53 -24.06 -22.75 41.13
C THR A 53 -24.34 -21.25 41.31
N VAL A 54 -25.59 -20.88 41.06
CA VAL A 54 -26.27 -19.61 41.37
C VAL A 54 -26.44 -19.46 42.87
N LYS A 55 -26.30 -18.24 43.42
CA LYS A 55 -27.02 -17.80 44.66
C LYS A 55 -27.30 -16.29 44.62
N SER A 56 -28.43 -15.95 44.62
CA SER A 56 -29.56 -15.14 45.09
C SER A 56 -29.26 -14.07 46.14
N VAL A 57 -29.94 -12.94 45.88
CA VAL A 57 -30.23 -11.72 46.63
C VAL A 57 -30.81 -11.99 48.04
N PRO A 58 -30.72 -11.03 49.01
CA PRO A 58 -31.98 -10.37 49.32
C PRO A 58 -31.92 -8.83 49.61
N ASN A 59 -33.09 -8.24 49.41
CA ASN A 59 -33.60 -6.94 49.73
C ASN A 59 -33.38 -6.47 51.17
N GLY A 60 -33.37 -5.12 51.34
CA GLY A 60 -33.56 -4.45 52.62
C GLY A 60 -33.90 -2.97 52.45
N GLU A 61 -35.19 -2.66 52.44
CA GLU A 61 -35.74 -1.30 52.53
C GLU A 61 -35.39 -0.61 53.86
N LYS A 62 -35.23 0.71 53.84
CA LYS A 62 -35.84 1.71 54.75
C LYS A 62 -35.51 3.15 54.39
N ALA A 63 -36.51 3.94 54.10
CA ALA A 63 -36.56 5.41 54.26
C ALA A 63 -37.28 5.70 55.58
N PRO A 64 -37.47 6.97 56.06
CA PRO A 64 -37.01 8.31 55.60
C PRO A 64 -36.50 9.21 56.76
N ALA A 65 -35.89 10.35 56.43
CA ALA A 65 -36.03 11.59 57.27
C ALA A 65 -35.72 12.85 56.48
N LYS A 66 -36.66 13.73 56.48
CA LYS A 66 -36.60 15.11 55.95
C LYS A 66 -35.70 16.01 56.83
N THR A 67 -34.84 16.82 56.22
CA THR A 67 -34.46 18.13 56.81
C THR A 67 -34.15 19.13 55.68
N THR A 68 -34.94 20.16 55.64
CA THR A 68 -34.81 21.35 54.84
C THR A 68 -33.63 22.18 55.30
N LYS A 69 -32.74 22.66 54.38
CA LYS A 69 -32.09 23.97 54.52
C LYS A 69 -31.48 24.49 53.21
N SER A 70 -31.98 25.65 52.84
CA SER A 70 -31.36 26.82 52.17
C SER A 70 -30.57 26.66 50.88
N THR A 71 -31.19 27.19 49.88
CA THR A 71 -30.72 27.64 48.57
C THR A 71 -29.44 28.46 48.64
N GLN A 72 -28.34 27.97 48.11
CA GLN A 72 -27.27 28.81 47.59
C GLN A 72 -27.07 28.44 46.11
N THR A 73 -27.53 29.37 45.28
CA THR A 73 -27.32 29.36 43.84
C THR A 73 -25.83 29.54 43.55
N LYS A 74 -25.09 28.46 43.40
CA LYS A 74 -23.75 28.51 42.78
C LYS A 74 -23.94 28.45 41.27
N ASN A 75 -23.71 29.59 40.61
CA ASN A 75 -23.53 29.70 39.18
C ASN A 75 -22.42 28.74 38.73
N ASN A 76 -22.80 27.54 38.36
CA ASN A 76 -21.94 26.60 37.69
C ASN A 76 -21.90 27.00 36.19
N LYS A 77 -20.93 27.87 35.84
CA LYS A 77 -20.55 28.06 34.44
C LYS A 77 -20.20 26.68 33.92
N GLY A 78 -21.14 26.09 33.17
CA GLY A 78 -20.95 24.82 32.47
C GLY A 78 -19.69 24.93 31.61
N ARG A 79 -18.62 24.25 32.03
CA ARG A 79 -17.52 23.91 31.14
C ARG A 79 -18.11 23.00 30.04
N GLY A 80 -18.49 23.65 28.94
CA GLY A 80 -18.90 22.92 27.73
C GLY A 80 -17.87 21.86 27.45
N ARG A 81 -18.28 20.61 27.55
CA ARG A 81 -17.49 19.46 27.14
C ARG A 81 -17.20 19.63 25.63
N ARG A 82 -16.01 20.16 25.34
CA ARG A 82 -15.52 20.33 24.00
C ARG A 82 -15.45 18.90 23.39
N THR A 83 -16.48 18.52 22.66
CA THR A 83 -16.47 17.27 21.88
C THR A 83 -15.26 17.39 20.95
N LYS A 84 -14.26 16.54 21.14
CA LYS A 84 -13.16 16.42 20.19
C LYS A 84 -13.80 16.06 18.85
N GLN A 85 -13.80 16.99 17.91
CA GLN A 85 -14.19 16.67 16.53
C GLN A 85 -13.28 15.53 16.06
N LYS A 86 -13.86 14.51 15.46
CA LYS A 86 -13.08 13.46 14.80
C LYS A 86 -12.24 14.12 13.72
N PRO A 87 -10.97 13.71 13.54
CA PRO A 87 -10.14 14.24 12.47
C PRO A 87 -10.81 13.97 11.12
N SER A 88 -10.76 14.93 10.22
CA SER A 88 -11.28 14.76 8.86
C SER A 88 -10.20 14.19 7.96
N VAL A 89 -10.54 13.19 7.15
CA VAL A 89 -9.67 12.67 6.10
C VAL A 89 -10.04 13.33 4.77
N ARG A 90 -9.04 13.76 4.01
CA ARG A 90 -9.18 14.27 2.64
C ARG A 90 -8.49 13.32 1.67
N ALA A 91 -9.12 13.09 0.52
CA ALA A 91 -8.53 12.36 -0.59
C ALA A 91 -8.27 13.32 -1.76
N TYR A 92 -7.08 13.25 -2.32
CA TYR A 92 -6.65 13.99 -3.51
C TYR A 92 -6.33 13.01 -4.61
N PHE A 93 -7.10 13.03 -5.69
CA PHE A 93 -6.84 12.24 -6.89
C PHE A 93 -5.91 13.05 -7.79
N LEU A 94 -4.64 12.69 -7.80
CA LEU A 94 -3.60 13.38 -8.56
C LEU A 94 -3.39 12.76 -9.95
N GLY A 95 -4.03 11.62 -10.21
CA GLY A 95 -4.12 10.90 -11.47
C GLY A 95 -5.11 9.75 -11.35
N GLY A 96 -5.45 9.13 -12.48
CA GLY A 96 -6.35 7.97 -12.53
C GLY A 96 -7.85 8.30 -12.47
N LEU A 97 -8.24 9.57 -12.41
CA LEU A 97 -9.64 9.96 -12.37
C LEU A 97 -10.13 10.37 -13.78
N ASN A 98 -11.13 9.67 -14.30
CA ASN A 98 -11.65 9.79 -15.68
C ASN A 98 -10.61 9.48 -16.78
N GLU A 99 -9.59 8.70 -16.47
CA GLU A 99 -8.55 8.26 -17.39
C GLU A 99 -8.10 6.84 -17.05
N ILE A 100 -7.44 6.17 -17.99
CA ILE A 100 -6.85 4.84 -17.76
C ILE A 100 -5.36 5.05 -17.46
N GLY A 101 -4.90 4.47 -16.35
CA GLY A 101 -3.53 4.61 -15.88
C GLY A 101 -3.32 5.81 -14.96
N LYS A 102 -2.08 6.15 -14.68
CA LYS A 102 -1.65 7.20 -13.74
C LYS A 102 -2.31 7.11 -12.36
N ASN A 103 -2.58 5.89 -11.87
CA ASN A 103 -3.18 5.72 -10.54
C ASN A 103 -2.30 6.37 -9.49
N PHE A 104 -2.78 7.47 -8.91
CA PHE A 104 -2.02 8.30 -7.98
C PHE A 104 -2.96 9.04 -7.04
N THR A 105 -3.13 8.52 -5.84
CA THR A 105 -4.04 9.08 -4.84
C THR A 105 -3.27 9.43 -3.58
N LEU A 106 -3.58 10.57 -2.97
CA LEU A 106 -3.00 11.01 -1.70
C LEU A 106 -4.11 11.19 -0.68
N PHE A 107 -3.91 10.63 0.51
CA PHE A 107 -4.79 10.81 1.66
C PHE A 107 -4.12 11.71 2.70
N GLU A 108 -4.87 12.67 3.23
CA GLU A 108 -4.43 13.60 4.26
C GLU A 108 -5.31 13.47 5.49
N CYS A 109 -4.68 13.35 6.65
CA CYS A 109 -5.33 13.46 7.95
C CYS A 109 -4.42 14.26 8.88
N GLU A 110 -4.97 15.32 9.49
CA GLU A 110 -4.20 16.25 10.34
C GLU A 110 -2.96 16.82 9.61
N ASN A 111 -1.75 16.47 10.07
CA ASN A 111 -0.49 16.88 9.43
C ASN A 111 0.21 15.75 8.67
N ASP A 112 -0.42 14.60 8.53
CA ASP A 112 0.16 13.44 7.88
C ASP A 112 -0.50 13.18 6.52
N MET A 113 0.31 12.73 5.57
CA MET A 113 -0.10 12.36 4.24
C MET A 113 0.46 10.99 3.87
N VAL A 114 -0.37 10.17 3.20
CA VAL A 114 0.01 8.87 2.66
C VAL A 114 -0.35 8.83 1.18
N ILE A 115 0.58 8.37 0.37
CA ILE A 115 0.37 8.15 -1.06
C ILE A 115 -0.01 6.69 -1.29
N VAL A 116 -1.04 6.47 -2.10
CA VAL A 116 -1.45 5.15 -2.60
C VAL A 116 -1.22 5.14 -4.10
N ASP A 117 -0.34 4.24 -4.52
CA ASP A 117 0.15 4.07 -5.88
C ASP A 117 0.88 5.29 -6.46
N CYS A 118 1.60 5.11 -7.55
CA CYS A 118 2.27 6.17 -8.30
C CYS A 118 2.54 5.67 -9.72
N GLY A 119 1.46 5.57 -10.49
CA GLY A 119 1.43 4.98 -11.80
C GLY A 119 1.73 5.94 -12.94
N LEU A 120 2.03 5.37 -14.10
CA LEU A 120 2.08 6.09 -15.38
C LEU A 120 0.85 5.74 -16.24
N ALA A 121 0.62 6.50 -17.29
CA ALA A 121 -0.21 6.11 -18.42
C ALA A 121 0.65 5.91 -19.65
N PHE A 122 0.22 5.04 -20.56
CA PHE A 122 0.83 4.89 -21.86
C PHE A 122 0.31 5.98 -22.79
N PRO A 123 1.18 6.58 -23.64
CA PRO A 123 0.74 7.54 -24.63
C PRO A 123 -0.18 6.90 -25.65
N ASP A 124 -1.10 7.68 -26.19
CA ASP A 124 -1.95 7.29 -27.30
C ASP A 124 -1.31 7.62 -28.68
N GLU A 125 -2.01 7.30 -29.75
CA GLU A 125 -1.53 7.53 -31.13
C GLU A 125 -1.32 9.02 -31.47
N GLU A 126 -1.94 9.92 -30.72
CA GLU A 126 -1.83 11.37 -30.91
C GLU A 126 -0.57 11.97 -30.26
N MET A 127 0.21 11.16 -29.53
CA MET A 127 1.41 11.55 -28.77
C MET A 127 2.71 10.94 -29.36
N PRO A 128 3.07 11.19 -30.62
CA PRO A 128 4.26 10.60 -31.23
C PRO A 128 5.55 11.07 -30.53
N GLY A 129 6.42 10.12 -30.16
CA GLY A 129 7.70 10.40 -29.50
C GLY A 129 7.60 10.56 -27.98
N ILE A 130 6.45 10.33 -27.39
CA ILE A 130 6.27 10.24 -25.94
C ILE A 130 6.36 8.76 -25.52
N ASP A 131 7.19 8.44 -24.53
CA ASP A 131 7.36 7.09 -24.02
C ASP A 131 6.42 6.78 -22.87
N ALA A 132 6.07 7.78 -22.06
CA ALA A 132 5.19 7.62 -20.90
C ALA A 132 4.58 8.97 -20.49
N VAL A 133 3.38 8.92 -19.93
CA VAL A 133 2.69 10.09 -19.35
C VAL A 133 2.68 9.90 -17.83
N ILE A 134 3.22 10.86 -17.10
CA ILE A 134 3.33 10.80 -15.62
C ILE A 134 2.44 11.89 -14.98
N PRO A 135 2.01 11.69 -13.72
CA PRO A 135 1.26 12.70 -12.96
C PRO A 135 2.09 13.96 -12.69
N ASP A 136 1.42 15.08 -12.41
CA ASP A 136 2.07 16.27 -11.86
C ASP A 136 2.37 16.08 -10.37
N PHE A 137 3.64 16.16 -10.01
CA PHE A 137 4.12 16.00 -8.64
C PHE A 137 4.20 17.28 -7.82
N THR A 138 3.85 18.44 -8.41
CA THR A 138 4.00 19.75 -7.76
C THR A 138 3.32 19.84 -6.39
N PHE A 139 2.13 19.25 -6.25
CA PHE A 139 1.42 19.22 -4.95
C PHE A 139 2.17 18.39 -3.91
N VAL A 140 2.70 17.23 -4.32
CA VAL A 140 3.45 16.32 -3.45
C VAL A 140 4.79 16.94 -3.04
N GLU A 141 5.51 17.56 -3.95
CA GLU A 141 6.78 18.26 -3.68
C GLU A 141 6.61 19.38 -2.64
N LYS A 142 5.52 20.16 -2.74
CA LYS A 142 5.20 21.24 -1.78
C LYS A 142 4.85 20.72 -0.38
N ASN A 143 4.41 19.47 -0.27
CA ASN A 143 3.99 18.86 0.99
C ASN A 143 4.90 17.72 1.46
N LYS A 144 6.10 17.57 0.89
CA LYS A 144 7.01 16.43 1.10
C LYS A 144 7.28 16.10 2.58
N ASP A 145 7.37 17.11 3.45
CA ASP A 145 7.67 16.94 4.86
C ASP A 145 6.51 16.31 5.66
N ARG A 146 5.32 16.30 5.07
CA ARG A 146 4.11 15.70 5.64
C ARG A 146 3.86 14.26 5.14
N ILE A 147 4.57 13.82 4.09
CA ILE A 147 4.38 12.50 3.48
C ILE A 147 5.10 11.45 4.31
N ARG A 148 4.34 10.49 4.86
CA ARG A 148 4.84 9.43 5.74
C ARG A 148 5.32 8.21 4.96
N GLY A 149 4.82 8.00 3.75
CA GLY A 149 5.22 6.90 2.88
C GLY A 149 4.32 6.75 1.66
N ILE A 150 4.72 5.83 0.79
CA ILE A 150 3.97 5.40 -0.38
C ILE A 150 3.62 3.93 -0.18
N VAL A 151 2.34 3.57 -0.30
CA VAL A 151 1.86 2.19 -0.22
C VAL A 151 1.39 1.78 -1.61
N ILE A 152 1.95 0.70 -2.15
CA ILE A 152 1.65 0.22 -3.48
C ILE A 152 0.75 -1.00 -3.40
N THR A 153 -0.35 -0.94 -4.16
CA THR A 153 -1.35 -2.02 -4.20
C THR A 153 -0.85 -3.24 -4.96
N HIS A 154 -0.17 -3.06 -6.09
CA HIS A 154 0.40 -4.13 -6.91
C HIS A 154 1.39 -3.59 -7.97
N GLY A 155 2.05 -4.50 -8.69
CA GLY A 155 3.20 -4.17 -9.54
C GLY A 155 2.93 -3.83 -11.00
N HIS A 156 1.70 -3.45 -11.41
CA HIS A 156 1.46 -2.98 -12.77
C HIS A 156 2.02 -1.57 -13.00
N GLU A 157 2.35 -1.25 -14.24
CA GLU A 157 2.99 0.03 -14.62
C GLU A 157 2.12 1.25 -14.31
N ASP A 158 0.83 1.13 -14.46
CA ASP A 158 -0.15 2.17 -14.12
C ASP A 158 -0.32 2.39 -12.61
N HIS A 159 0.41 1.61 -11.78
CA HIS A 159 0.50 1.76 -10.32
C HIS A 159 1.91 2.03 -9.81
N ILE A 160 2.97 1.60 -10.53
CA ILE A 160 4.36 1.79 -10.07
C ILE A 160 5.23 2.61 -11.05
N GLY A 161 4.76 2.82 -12.28
CA GLY A 161 5.61 3.31 -13.36
C GLY A 161 6.18 4.70 -13.16
N SER A 162 5.50 5.57 -12.41
CA SER A 162 5.98 6.93 -12.13
C SER A 162 6.83 7.05 -10.86
N LEU A 163 6.98 5.98 -10.06
CA LEU A 163 7.78 6.00 -8.82
C LEU A 163 9.20 6.55 -9.01
N PRO A 164 9.98 6.16 -10.03
CA PRO A 164 11.33 6.69 -10.18
C PRO A 164 11.37 8.20 -10.39
N TYR A 165 10.39 8.75 -11.08
CA TYR A 165 10.31 10.20 -11.33
C TYR A 165 9.93 10.97 -10.07
N LEU A 166 8.99 10.45 -9.27
CA LEU A 166 8.61 11.03 -7.98
C LEU A 166 9.75 10.94 -6.97
N LEU A 167 10.39 9.76 -6.84
CA LEU A 167 11.42 9.51 -5.83
C LEU A 167 12.75 10.25 -6.11
N LYS A 168 12.96 10.80 -7.31
CA LYS A 168 14.01 11.80 -7.58
C LYS A 168 13.76 13.14 -6.89
N LYS A 169 12.48 13.46 -6.59
CA LYS A 169 12.05 14.74 -6.01
C LYS A 169 11.81 14.67 -4.50
N ILE A 170 11.34 13.52 -4.02
CA ILE A 170 11.10 13.25 -2.60
C ILE A 170 11.74 11.92 -2.20
N ASN A 171 12.25 11.84 -0.96
CA ASN A 171 12.81 10.59 -0.44
C ASN A 171 11.96 10.11 0.75
N VAL A 172 11.03 9.20 0.46
CA VAL A 172 10.11 8.62 1.43
C VAL A 172 10.11 7.10 1.32
N PRO A 173 9.79 6.36 2.40
CA PRO A 173 9.74 4.90 2.35
C PRO A 173 8.59 4.42 1.44
N VAL A 174 8.84 3.33 0.72
CA VAL A 174 7.86 2.64 -0.13
C VAL A 174 7.53 1.28 0.49
N TYR A 175 6.25 0.93 0.50
CA TYR A 175 5.71 -0.31 1.05
C TYR A 175 4.95 -1.06 -0.02
N GLY A 176 5.08 -2.37 -0.06
CA GLY A 176 4.35 -3.23 -0.98
C GLY A 176 4.61 -4.70 -0.69
N THR A 177 3.90 -5.59 -1.38
CA THR A 177 4.11 -7.03 -1.28
C THR A 177 5.43 -7.47 -1.93
N ALA A 178 5.85 -8.70 -1.69
CA ALA A 178 7.18 -9.18 -2.08
C ALA A 178 7.44 -9.04 -3.60
N LEU A 179 6.50 -9.48 -4.44
CA LEU A 179 6.61 -9.35 -5.89
C LEU A 179 6.63 -7.88 -6.33
N THR A 180 5.72 -7.08 -5.80
CA THR A 180 5.63 -5.64 -6.08
C THR A 180 6.92 -4.91 -5.74
N VAL A 181 7.49 -5.17 -4.55
CA VAL A 181 8.76 -4.57 -4.12
C VAL A 181 9.93 -5.01 -5.01
N ALA A 182 9.95 -6.28 -5.45
CA ALA A 182 10.99 -6.77 -6.36
C ALA A 182 10.95 -6.05 -7.72
N LEU A 183 9.75 -5.84 -8.28
CA LEU A 183 9.57 -5.08 -9.53
C LEU A 183 10.02 -3.62 -9.37
N ILE A 184 9.61 -2.97 -8.26
CA ILE A 184 10.02 -1.61 -7.94
C ILE A 184 11.55 -1.51 -7.78
N ALA A 185 12.19 -2.47 -7.09
CA ALA A 185 13.64 -2.47 -6.88
C ALA A 185 14.41 -2.50 -8.21
N ASN A 186 13.98 -3.31 -9.18
CA ASN A 186 14.57 -3.36 -10.52
C ASN A 186 14.44 -2.00 -11.23
N LYS A 187 13.23 -1.44 -11.22
CA LYS A 187 12.93 -0.13 -11.81
C LYS A 187 13.76 1.00 -11.18
N LEU A 188 13.87 1.04 -9.86
CA LEU A 188 14.69 2.04 -9.15
C LEU A 188 16.18 1.89 -9.44
N LYS A 189 16.68 0.66 -9.63
CA LYS A 189 18.07 0.40 -10.01
C LYS A 189 18.40 1.00 -11.37
N GLU A 190 17.52 0.88 -12.35
CA GLU A 190 17.68 1.47 -13.69
C GLU A 190 17.79 3.00 -13.64
N HIS A 191 17.14 3.61 -12.65
CA HIS A 191 17.16 5.06 -12.42
C HIS A 191 18.21 5.55 -11.42
N ASN A 192 19.12 4.67 -10.92
CA ASN A 192 20.14 4.97 -9.90
C ASN A 192 19.56 5.43 -8.56
N LEU A 193 18.40 4.88 -8.15
CA LEU A 193 17.67 5.20 -6.93
C LEU A 193 17.77 4.08 -5.87
N GLY A 194 18.86 3.33 -5.83
CA GLY A 194 19.05 2.22 -4.90
C GLY A 194 19.11 2.60 -3.41
N TYR A 195 19.15 3.88 -3.09
CA TYR A 195 19.10 4.40 -1.72
C TYR A 195 17.69 4.51 -1.14
N VAL A 196 16.64 4.35 -1.96
CA VAL A 196 15.25 4.43 -1.50
C VAL A 196 14.94 3.25 -0.58
N LYS A 197 14.33 3.55 0.56
CA LYS A 197 13.92 2.50 1.51
C LYS A 197 12.70 1.77 1.02
N LEU A 198 12.87 0.50 0.63
CA LEU A 198 11.81 -0.42 0.25
C LEU A 198 11.47 -1.33 1.44
N ASN A 199 10.19 -1.48 1.74
CA ASN A 199 9.68 -2.30 2.83
C ASN A 199 8.72 -3.35 2.27
N VAL A 200 9.06 -4.63 2.47
CA VAL A 200 8.20 -5.75 2.09
C VAL A 200 7.14 -5.95 3.17
N THR A 201 5.89 -6.07 2.74
CA THR A 201 4.72 -6.32 3.57
C THR A 201 3.95 -7.53 3.04
N THR A 202 2.95 -7.98 3.78
CA THR A 202 2.09 -9.10 3.37
C THR A 202 0.63 -8.74 3.55
N ALA A 203 -0.26 -9.37 2.80
CA ALA A 203 -1.69 -9.27 3.06
C ALA A 203 -2.02 -9.67 4.52
N GLY A 204 -2.94 -8.96 5.14
CA GLY A 204 -3.28 -9.09 6.56
C GLY A 204 -2.38 -8.34 7.53
N SER A 205 -1.31 -7.66 7.03
CA SER A 205 -0.48 -6.81 7.87
C SER A 205 -0.99 -5.36 7.95
N HIS A 206 -0.57 -4.66 8.98
CA HIS A 206 -0.86 -3.26 9.23
C HIS A 206 0.43 -2.43 9.19
N ILE A 207 0.35 -1.23 8.63
CA ILE A 207 1.47 -0.29 8.52
C ILE A 207 1.07 1.03 9.16
N GLN A 208 1.76 1.44 10.22
CA GLN A 208 1.52 2.73 10.84
C GLN A 208 2.27 3.84 10.10
N LEU A 209 1.53 4.77 9.50
CA LEU A 209 2.05 5.91 8.73
C LEU A 209 1.47 7.23 9.28
N GLY A 210 2.10 7.78 10.31
CA GLY A 210 1.58 8.92 11.03
C GLY A 210 0.26 8.61 11.73
N CYS A 211 -0.80 9.38 11.41
CA CYS A 211 -2.14 9.13 11.94
C CYS A 211 -2.88 7.96 11.26
N PHE A 212 -2.36 7.45 10.14
CA PHE A 212 -2.98 6.33 9.41
C PHE A 212 -2.47 4.98 9.89
N ASP A 213 -3.37 4.06 10.17
CA ASP A 213 -3.11 2.62 10.22
C ASP A 213 -3.62 2.02 8.91
N VAL A 214 -2.70 1.53 8.08
CA VAL A 214 -3.00 1.00 6.74
C VAL A 214 -2.99 -0.51 6.78
N GLU A 215 -4.16 -1.13 6.64
CA GLU A 215 -4.34 -2.57 6.53
C GLU A 215 -4.25 -3.01 5.07
N LEU A 216 -3.48 -4.07 4.80
CA LEU A 216 -3.34 -4.68 3.47
C LEU A 216 -4.28 -5.88 3.36
N ILE A 217 -5.23 -5.82 2.43
CA ILE A 217 -6.26 -6.84 2.23
C ILE A 217 -5.95 -7.61 0.95
N HIS A 218 -5.86 -8.95 1.02
CA HIS A 218 -5.67 -9.76 -0.19
C HIS A 218 -6.82 -9.57 -1.18
N VAL A 219 -6.47 -9.35 -2.44
CA VAL A 219 -7.43 -9.27 -3.55
C VAL A 219 -6.98 -10.12 -4.72
N ASN A 220 -7.94 -10.61 -5.52
CA ASN A 220 -7.66 -11.29 -6.77
C ASN A 220 -7.41 -10.26 -7.89
N HIS A 221 -6.32 -10.47 -8.62
CA HIS A 221 -5.96 -9.62 -9.76
C HIS A 221 -5.19 -10.43 -10.81
N SER A 222 -4.93 -9.85 -11.99
CA SER A 222 -4.15 -10.47 -13.07
C SER A 222 -2.65 -10.58 -12.77
N ILE A 223 -2.18 -9.99 -11.68
CA ILE A 223 -0.83 -10.12 -11.14
C ILE A 223 -0.89 -10.70 -9.72
N SER A 224 0.09 -11.53 -9.36
CA SER A 224 0.19 -12.12 -8.03
C SER A 224 0.48 -11.05 -6.96
N ASP A 225 0.14 -11.38 -5.70
CA ASP A 225 0.41 -10.54 -4.50
C ASP A 225 -0.29 -9.18 -4.51
N ALA A 226 -1.37 -9.00 -5.29
CA ALA A 226 -2.15 -7.78 -5.27
C ALA A 226 -2.91 -7.61 -3.95
N VAL A 227 -2.97 -6.38 -3.45
CA VAL A 227 -3.68 -6.02 -2.22
C VAL A 227 -4.59 -4.81 -2.43
N GLY A 228 -5.74 -4.82 -1.76
CA GLY A 228 -6.52 -3.64 -1.47
C GLY A 228 -6.05 -3.02 -0.15
N LEU A 229 -6.39 -1.77 0.10
CA LEU A 229 -5.97 -1.04 1.31
C LEU A 229 -7.20 -0.53 2.07
N ALA A 230 -7.22 -0.74 3.40
CA ALA A 230 -8.12 -0.02 4.30
C ALA A 230 -7.29 0.97 5.13
N LEU A 231 -7.72 2.23 5.18
CA LEU A 231 -7.08 3.28 5.96
C LEU A 231 -7.94 3.58 7.19
N HIS A 232 -7.39 3.37 8.37
CA HIS A 232 -8.02 3.57 9.67
C HIS A 232 -7.47 4.80 10.37
#